data_b6c797b4ab258eeef49d072e4de23851
#
_entry.id   b6c797b4ab258eeef49d072e4de23851
#
_cell.length_a   1.000
_cell.length_b   1.000
_cell.length_c   1.000
_cell.angle_alpha   90.00
_cell.angle_beta   90.00
_cell.angle_gamma   90.00
#
_symmetry.space_group_name_H-M   'P 1'
#
loop_
_entity.id
_entity.type
_entity.pdbx_description
1 polymer ?
#
loop_
_entity_poly.entity_id
_entity_poly.type
_entity_poly.pdbx_seq_one_letter_code
_entity_poly.pdbx_strand_id
1 'polypeptide(L)'
;MNSRTLLSAAACVLALSFCAAPTAQADIINVTYSLSGSAGGDPLNPPLIGNATGSLTPLGSVVWSDMIFPNLATKAGDGTFKMTFTDGDTLFGTLHTQGDFSTFPIVPFTQLLTVTGGTGAFLLYYGTLTGLEISNQTNGTFTSSGAGTLDTVPEPESLILFGTGLASLLAYRKRALLFQ
;
A
#
# COMPACT_ATOMS: atom_id res chain seq x y z
N MET A 1 51.18 -16.60 10.16
CA MET A 1 49.77 -16.95 10.49
C MET A 1 49.30 -17.93 9.45
N ASN A 2 48.96 -19.17 9.85
CA ASN A 2 48.68 -20.25 8.91
C ASN A 2 47.36 -20.03 8.16
N SER A 3 47.33 -20.33 6.84
CA SER A 3 46.14 -20.16 5.97
C SER A 3 44.86 -20.83 6.53
N ARG A 4 45.03 -21.92 7.30
CA ARG A 4 43.92 -22.63 7.97
C ARG A 4 43.24 -21.82 9.08
N THR A 5 43.99 -21.02 9.84
CA THR A 5 43.44 -20.13 10.89
C THR A 5 42.67 -18.96 10.30
N LEU A 6 43.08 -18.48 9.11
CA LEU A 6 42.36 -17.43 8.40
C LEU A 6 41.02 -17.89 7.81
N LEU A 7 40.98 -19.15 7.29
CA LEU A 7 39.72 -19.71 6.79
C LEU A 7 38.70 -19.94 7.91
N SER A 8 39.16 -20.44 9.07
CA SER A 8 38.26 -20.64 10.23
C SER A 8 37.72 -19.33 10.77
N ALA A 9 38.52 -18.26 10.85
CA ALA A 9 38.05 -16.96 11.30
C ALA A 9 37.04 -16.31 10.32
N ALA A 10 37.24 -16.46 9.02
CA ALA A 10 36.31 -15.96 8.01
C ALA A 10 34.97 -16.72 8.05
N ALA A 11 34.98 -18.05 8.26
CA ALA A 11 33.79 -18.86 8.39
C ALA A 11 32.98 -18.49 9.67
N CYS A 12 33.64 -18.24 10.79
CA CYS A 12 33.00 -17.80 12.02
C CYS A 12 32.37 -16.41 11.91
N VAL A 13 33.00 -15.47 11.23
CA VAL A 13 32.44 -14.13 10.99
C VAL A 13 31.20 -14.21 10.10
N LEU A 14 31.22 -15.06 9.06
CA LEU A 14 30.04 -15.30 8.22
C LEU A 14 28.89 -15.95 9.01
N ALA A 15 29.18 -16.93 9.83
CA ALA A 15 28.18 -17.63 10.64
C ALA A 15 27.54 -16.71 11.70
N LEU A 16 28.33 -15.83 12.33
CA LEU A 16 27.85 -14.84 13.29
C LEU A 16 26.97 -13.75 12.63
N SER A 17 27.22 -13.39 11.38
CA SER A 17 26.37 -12.44 10.63
C SER A 17 24.99 -13.03 10.34
N PHE A 18 24.85 -14.32 10.19
CA PHE A 18 23.55 -15.00 10.04
C PHE A 18 22.71 -15.06 11.30
N CYS A 19 23.34 -15.09 12.47
CA CYS A 19 22.63 -15.17 13.76
C CYS A 19 22.13 -13.81 14.25
N ALA A 20 22.58 -12.70 13.69
CA ALA A 20 22.30 -11.36 14.15
C ALA A 20 21.42 -10.54 13.17
N ALA A 21 20.92 -11.16 12.08
CA ALA A 21 20.00 -10.48 11.18
C ALA A 21 18.69 -10.20 11.97
N PRO A 22 18.31 -8.93 12.17
CA PRO A 22 17.01 -8.63 12.74
C PRO A 22 15.94 -9.18 11.82
N THR A 23 14.96 -9.86 12.37
CA THR A 23 13.77 -10.27 11.59
C THR A 23 13.11 -9.01 11.08
N ALA A 24 13.04 -8.84 9.77
CA ALA A 24 12.30 -7.74 9.17
C ALA A 24 10.82 -7.89 9.56
N GLN A 25 10.32 -6.99 10.39
CA GLN A 25 8.94 -6.99 10.84
C GLN A 25 8.16 -5.99 9.99
N ALA A 26 6.96 -6.38 9.53
CA ALA A 26 6.04 -5.46 8.90
C ALA A 26 5.58 -4.43 9.92
N ASP A 27 5.63 -3.16 9.57
CA ASP A 27 5.00 -2.10 10.38
C ASP A 27 3.51 -2.02 10.03
N ILE A 28 2.67 -2.07 11.06
CA ILE A 28 1.22 -1.92 10.94
C ILE A 28 0.86 -0.49 11.33
N ILE A 29 0.23 0.23 10.42
CA ILE A 29 -0.24 1.59 10.64
C ILE A 29 -1.75 1.60 10.67
N ASN A 30 -2.34 2.01 11.80
CA ASN A 30 -3.77 2.28 11.86
C ASN A 30 -4.05 3.61 11.16
N VAL A 31 -4.99 3.59 10.23
CA VAL A 31 -5.35 4.78 9.45
C VAL A 31 -6.84 5.06 9.53
N THR A 32 -7.20 6.34 9.43
CA THR A 32 -8.57 6.81 9.25
C THR A 32 -8.62 7.74 8.05
N TYR A 33 -9.67 7.64 7.25
CA TYR A 33 -9.85 8.55 6.13
C TYR A 33 -11.15 9.36 6.25
N SER A 34 -11.14 10.56 5.67
CA SER A 34 -12.30 11.41 5.50
C SER A 34 -12.20 12.14 4.17
N LEU A 35 -13.18 11.94 3.31
CA LEU A 35 -13.22 12.44 1.93
C LEU A 35 -14.53 13.17 1.67
N SER A 36 -14.48 14.19 0.81
CA SER A 36 -15.67 14.88 0.30
C SER A 36 -15.48 15.19 -1.17
N GLY A 37 -16.47 14.88 -1.99
CA GLY A 37 -16.33 15.01 -3.42
C GLY A 37 -17.62 14.82 -4.20
N SER A 38 -17.45 14.47 -5.47
CA SER A 38 -18.56 14.20 -6.38
C SER A 38 -18.24 12.98 -7.26
N ALA A 39 -19.28 12.25 -7.58
CA ALA A 39 -19.25 11.17 -8.56
C ALA A 39 -20.12 11.55 -9.77
N GLY A 40 -19.67 11.18 -10.95
CA GLY A 40 -20.37 11.39 -12.21
C GLY A 40 -20.38 10.13 -13.06
N GLY A 41 -21.24 10.13 -14.07
CA GLY A 41 -21.43 9.02 -14.98
C GLY A 41 -22.88 8.53 -14.99
N ASP A 42 -23.15 7.60 -15.87
CA ASP A 42 -24.46 6.95 -16.00
C ASP A 42 -24.35 5.53 -15.45
N PRO A 43 -25.08 5.18 -14.36
CA PRO A 43 -25.04 3.84 -13.80
C PRO A 43 -25.54 2.75 -14.75
N LEU A 44 -26.28 3.11 -15.80
CA LEU A 44 -26.70 2.20 -16.87
C LEU A 44 -25.63 2.03 -17.95
N ASN A 45 -24.64 2.94 -17.98
CA ASN A 45 -23.53 2.91 -18.94
C ASN A 45 -22.19 3.18 -18.22
N PRO A 46 -21.72 2.22 -17.39
CA PRO A 46 -20.53 2.41 -16.55
C PRO A 46 -19.24 2.62 -17.37
N PRO A 47 -18.18 3.16 -16.75
CA PRO A 47 -18.00 3.33 -15.29
C PRO A 47 -18.56 4.64 -14.74
N LEU A 48 -18.85 4.65 -13.44
CA LEU A 48 -18.95 5.88 -12.64
C LEU A 48 -17.55 6.34 -12.24
N ILE A 49 -17.32 7.65 -12.29
CA ILE A 49 -16.04 8.26 -11.91
C ILE A 49 -16.27 9.15 -10.69
N GLY A 50 -15.58 8.86 -9.61
CA GLY A 50 -15.56 9.68 -8.41
C GLY A 50 -14.28 10.50 -8.30
N ASN A 51 -14.42 11.73 -7.78
CA ASN A 51 -13.29 12.57 -7.42
C ASN A 51 -13.59 13.26 -6.09
N ALA A 52 -12.64 13.24 -5.18
CA ALA A 52 -12.76 13.85 -3.86
C ALA A 52 -11.43 14.41 -3.37
N THR A 53 -11.52 15.19 -2.33
CA THR A 53 -10.37 15.62 -1.54
C THR A 53 -10.61 15.29 -0.08
N GLY A 54 -9.55 15.14 0.69
CA GLY A 54 -9.67 14.84 2.11
C GLY A 54 -8.34 14.50 2.75
N SER A 55 -8.39 13.59 3.72
CA SER A 55 -7.20 13.17 4.46
C SER A 55 -7.20 11.67 4.73
N LEU A 56 -6.00 11.11 4.83
CA LEU A 56 -5.71 9.79 5.35
C LEU A 56 -4.77 9.95 6.55
N THR A 57 -5.32 9.94 7.75
CA THR A 57 -4.58 10.17 8.99
C THR A 57 -3.93 8.87 9.47
N PRO A 58 -2.64 8.84 9.84
CA PRO A 58 -1.73 9.99 10.03
C PRO A 58 -0.92 10.41 8.79
N LEU A 59 -1.22 9.88 7.59
CA LEU A 59 -0.36 9.98 6.41
C LEU A 59 -0.45 11.33 5.68
N GLY A 60 -1.59 12.05 5.77
CA GLY A 60 -1.69 13.39 5.22
C GLY A 60 -2.94 13.67 4.37
N SER A 61 -2.92 14.80 3.68
CA SER A 61 -3.99 15.21 2.76
C SER A 61 -3.88 14.45 1.43
N VAL A 62 -5.04 14.11 0.86
CA VAL A 62 -5.12 13.31 -0.36
C VAL A 62 -6.12 13.90 -1.35
N VAL A 63 -5.82 13.71 -2.63
CA VAL A 63 -6.76 13.79 -3.73
C VAL A 63 -7.15 12.35 -4.11
N TRP A 64 -8.43 12.07 -4.07
CA TRP A 64 -9.02 10.78 -4.38
C TRP A 64 -9.55 10.76 -5.82
N SER A 65 -9.37 9.64 -6.49
CA SER A 65 -10.09 9.30 -7.71
C SER A 65 -10.45 7.83 -7.70
N ASP A 66 -11.65 7.51 -8.16
CA ASP A 66 -12.11 6.13 -8.33
C ASP A 66 -12.83 5.91 -9.66
N MET A 67 -12.97 4.64 -10.00
CA MET A 67 -13.73 4.16 -11.15
C MET A 67 -14.51 2.94 -10.69
N ILE A 68 -15.85 3.02 -10.73
CA ILE A 68 -16.75 1.99 -10.21
C ILE A 68 -17.63 1.46 -11.33
N PHE A 69 -17.79 0.15 -11.37
CA PHE A 69 -18.71 -0.57 -12.25
C PHE A 69 -19.90 -1.07 -11.40
N PRO A 70 -21.03 -0.33 -11.39
CA PRO A 70 -22.18 -0.68 -10.58
C PRO A 70 -22.91 -1.89 -11.13
N ASN A 71 -23.38 -2.75 -10.23
CA ASN A 71 -24.34 -3.80 -10.51
C ASN A 71 -25.67 -3.45 -9.85
N LEU A 72 -26.61 -2.95 -10.64
CA LEU A 72 -27.89 -2.45 -10.16
C LEU A 72 -28.77 -3.54 -9.55
N ALA A 73 -28.62 -4.79 -10.01
CA ALA A 73 -29.39 -5.92 -9.48
C ALA A 73 -28.99 -6.28 -8.05
N THR A 74 -27.70 -6.19 -7.74
CA THR A 74 -27.17 -6.48 -6.39
C THR A 74 -26.99 -5.22 -5.55
N LYS A 75 -27.19 -4.03 -6.14
CA LYS A 75 -26.92 -2.71 -5.51
C LYS A 75 -25.47 -2.56 -5.02
N ALA A 76 -24.57 -3.29 -5.63
CA ALA A 76 -23.14 -3.28 -5.35
C ALA A 76 -22.36 -2.65 -6.48
N GLY A 77 -21.12 -2.26 -6.23
CA GLY A 77 -20.17 -1.80 -7.24
C GLY A 77 -18.77 -2.26 -6.91
N ASP A 78 -18.06 -2.68 -7.95
CA ASP A 78 -16.66 -3.04 -7.88
C ASP A 78 -15.85 -2.08 -8.74
N GLY A 79 -14.64 -1.76 -8.27
CA GLY A 79 -13.83 -0.79 -8.98
C GLY A 79 -12.41 -0.70 -8.46
N THR A 80 -11.78 0.41 -8.86
CA THR A 80 -10.43 0.75 -8.43
C THR A 80 -10.41 2.17 -7.88
N PHE A 81 -9.48 2.43 -6.97
CA PHE A 81 -9.24 3.75 -6.44
C PHE A 81 -7.77 4.13 -6.46
N LYS A 82 -7.51 5.43 -6.42
CA LYS A 82 -6.21 6.02 -6.23
C LYS A 82 -6.31 7.23 -5.30
N MET A 83 -5.47 7.26 -4.27
CA MET A 83 -5.20 8.41 -3.42
C MET A 83 -3.86 9.01 -3.85
N THR A 84 -3.83 10.29 -4.15
CA THR A 84 -2.60 11.02 -4.47
C THR A 84 -2.33 12.02 -3.35
N PHE A 85 -1.16 11.92 -2.74
CA PHE A 85 -0.71 12.81 -1.66
C PHE A 85 -0.11 14.10 -2.22
N THR A 86 0.12 15.08 -1.35
CA THR A 86 0.62 16.42 -1.73
C THR A 86 2.02 16.41 -2.32
N ASP A 87 2.83 15.40 -2.00
CA ASP A 87 4.18 15.17 -2.54
C ASP A 87 4.18 14.44 -3.90
N GLY A 88 3.02 13.98 -4.36
CA GLY A 88 2.82 13.24 -5.60
C GLY A 88 2.86 11.71 -5.43
N ASP A 89 3.19 11.21 -4.26
CA ASP A 89 3.14 9.79 -3.95
C ASP A 89 1.69 9.28 -3.95
N THR A 90 1.50 7.99 -4.21
CA THR A 90 0.16 7.43 -4.36
C THR A 90 -0.02 6.14 -3.57
N LEU A 91 -1.27 5.91 -3.11
CA LEU A 91 -1.81 4.60 -2.75
C LEU A 91 -2.91 4.25 -3.73
N PHE A 92 -3.00 2.99 -4.12
CA PHE A 92 -4.03 2.51 -5.03
C PHE A 92 -4.46 1.08 -4.71
N GLY A 93 -5.64 0.71 -5.23
CA GLY A 93 -6.16 -0.62 -4.97
C GLY A 93 -7.55 -0.84 -5.57
N THR A 94 -8.26 -1.81 -5.02
CA THR A 94 -9.63 -2.16 -5.40
C THR A 94 -10.63 -1.63 -4.37
N LEU A 95 -11.81 -1.31 -4.87
CA LEU A 95 -12.94 -0.79 -4.10
C LEU A 95 -14.14 -1.70 -4.33
N HIS A 96 -14.79 -2.12 -3.25
CA HIS A 96 -16.10 -2.75 -3.28
C HIS A 96 -17.08 -1.89 -2.50
N THR A 97 -18.27 -1.63 -3.06
CA THR A 97 -19.32 -0.83 -2.41
C THR A 97 -20.64 -1.59 -2.40
N GLN A 98 -21.44 -1.38 -1.34
CA GLN A 98 -22.80 -1.91 -1.23
C GLN A 98 -23.74 -0.81 -0.77
N GLY A 99 -24.73 -0.47 -1.60
CA GLY A 99 -25.69 0.61 -1.34
C GLY A 99 -26.97 0.16 -0.68
N ASP A 100 -27.51 1.02 0.21
CA ASP A 100 -28.88 0.91 0.72
C ASP A 100 -29.72 2.04 0.15
N PHE A 101 -30.57 1.72 -0.82
CA PHE A 101 -31.42 2.69 -1.54
C PHE A 101 -32.77 2.94 -0.86
N SER A 102 -32.97 2.45 0.38
CA SER A 102 -34.21 2.69 1.13
C SER A 102 -34.44 4.16 1.48
N THR A 103 -33.37 4.95 1.53
CA THR A 103 -33.37 6.36 1.90
C THR A 103 -33.12 7.32 0.72
N PHE A 104 -33.34 6.81 -0.52
CA PHE A 104 -33.18 7.66 -1.72
C PHE A 104 -33.86 9.03 -1.55
N PRO A 105 -33.23 10.17 -1.97
CA PRO A 105 -32.01 10.27 -2.79
C PRO A 105 -30.68 10.28 -2.01
N ILE A 106 -30.71 10.18 -0.70
CA ILE A 106 -29.49 10.10 0.13
C ILE A 106 -29.22 8.64 0.42
N VAL A 107 -28.20 8.09 -0.25
CA VAL A 107 -27.89 6.65 -0.22
C VAL A 107 -26.62 6.39 0.56
N PRO A 108 -26.67 5.63 1.65
CA PRO A 108 -25.47 5.13 2.31
C PRO A 108 -24.89 3.94 1.53
N PHE A 109 -23.57 3.96 1.36
CA PHE A 109 -22.79 2.85 0.81
C PHE A 109 -21.77 2.39 1.82
N THR A 110 -21.79 1.12 2.17
CA THR A 110 -20.64 0.52 2.85
C THR A 110 -19.51 0.32 1.84
N GLN A 111 -18.28 0.57 2.26
CA GLN A 111 -17.10 0.48 1.39
C GLN A 111 -16.07 -0.46 1.99
N LEU A 112 -15.47 -1.28 1.14
CA LEU A 112 -14.25 -2.03 1.42
C LEU A 112 -13.19 -1.61 0.40
N LEU A 113 -12.12 -1.00 0.91
CA LEU A 113 -10.95 -0.60 0.14
C LEU A 113 -9.84 -1.61 0.41
N THR A 114 -9.31 -2.22 -0.64
CA THR A 114 -8.14 -3.09 -0.53
C THR A 114 -6.96 -2.40 -1.20
N VAL A 115 -6.04 -1.89 -0.42
CA VAL A 115 -4.78 -1.30 -0.90
C VAL A 115 -3.89 -2.44 -1.39
N THR A 116 -3.48 -2.34 -2.65
CA THR A 116 -2.64 -3.36 -3.31
C THR A 116 -1.25 -2.85 -3.64
N GLY A 117 -0.98 -1.57 -3.37
CA GLY A 117 0.32 -0.95 -3.58
C GLY A 117 0.26 0.57 -3.59
N GLY A 118 1.41 1.16 -3.90
CA GLY A 118 1.58 2.60 -4.00
C GLY A 118 2.82 2.98 -4.79
N THR A 119 3.17 4.26 -4.74
CA THR A 119 4.43 4.80 -5.30
C THR A 119 5.18 5.59 -4.24
N GLY A 120 6.46 5.86 -4.49
CA GLY A 120 7.31 6.62 -3.59
C GLY A 120 7.38 6.02 -2.19
N ALA A 121 7.03 6.80 -1.18
CA ALA A 121 7.02 6.35 0.22
C ALA A 121 6.05 5.18 0.48
N PHE A 122 5.07 4.94 -0.40
CA PHE A 122 4.04 3.92 -0.23
C PHE A 122 4.23 2.69 -1.11
N LEU A 123 5.39 2.52 -1.75
CA LEU A 123 5.67 1.44 -2.72
C LEU A 123 5.37 0.03 -2.18
N LEU A 124 5.60 -0.19 -0.89
CA LEU A 124 5.47 -1.50 -0.23
C LEU A 124 4.24 -1.59 0.68
N TYR A 125 3.30 -0.65 0.57
CA TYR A 125 2.11 -0.64 1.40
C TYR A 125 1.01 -1.52 0.80
N TYR A 126 0.33 -2.25 1.67
CA TYR A 126 -0.90 -3.01 1.38
C TYR A 126 -1.80 -2.98 2.61
N GLY A 127 -3.05 -3.35 2.47
CA GLY A 127 -3.96 -3.39 3.62
C GLY A 127 -5.42 -3.24 3.25
N THR A 128 -6.26 -3.06 4.26
CA THR A 128 -7.70 -2.91 4.07
C THR A 128 -8.26 -1.78 4.92
N LEU A 129 -9.18 -1.02 4.32
CA LEU A 129 -9.96 -0.01 5.02
C LEU A 129 -11.44 -0.30 4.78
N THR A 130 -12.24 -0.11 5.83
CA THR A 130 -13.70 -0.17 5.74
C THR A 130 -14.30 1.17 6.08
N GLY A 131 -15.40 1.53 5.45
CA GLY A 131 -16.02 2.82 5.68
C GLY A 131 -17.45 2.92 5.22
N LEU A 132 -17.98 4.11 5.41
CA LEU A 132 -19.31 4.51 5.00
C LEU A 132 -19.21 5.75 4.12
N GLU A 133 -19.84 5.67 2.96
CA GLU A 133 -20.09 6.81 2.10
C GLU A 133 -21.57 7.21 2.19
N ILE A 134 -21.82 8.50 2.28
CA ILE A 134 -23.17 9.07 2.14
C ILE A 134 -23.19 9.83 0.82
N SER A 135 -23.95 9.33 -0.13
CA SER A 135 -24.03 9.89 -1.47
C SER A 135 -25.41 10.49 -1.74
N ASN A 136 -25.42 11.72 -2.25
CA ASN A 136 -26.64 12.39 -2.72
C ASN A 136 -26.80 12.13 -4.23
N GLN A 137 -27.71 11.25 -4.57
CA GLN A 137 -27.95 10.82 -5.95
C GLN A 137 -28.61 11.90 -6.84
N THR A 138 -29.08 13.01 -6.24
CA THR A 138 -29.67 14.12 -7.02
C THR A 138 -28.59 15.01 -7.64
N ASN A 139 -27.49 15.25 -6.92
CA ASN A 139 -26.43 16.17 -7.37
C ASN A 139 -25.06 15.50 -7.50
N GLY A 140 -24.98 14.19 -7.24
CA GLY A 140 -23.76 13.41 -7.35
C GLY A 140 -22.71 13.70 -6.30
N THR A 141 -23.02 14.47 -5.23
CA THR A 141 -22.04 14.74 -4.17
C THR A 141 -21.99 13.60 -3.15
N PHE A 142 -20.82 13.39 -2.56
CA PHE A 142 -20.68 12.41 -1.50
C PHE A 142 -19.69 12.85 -0.40
N THR A 143 -19.86 12.27 0.77
CA THR A 143 -18.88 12.26 1.84
C THR A 143 -18.59 10.81 2.23
N SER A 144 -17.33 10.48 2.44
CA SER A 144 -16.92 9.15 2.83
C SER A 144 -15.95 9.20 3.99
N SER A 145 -16.10 8.28 4.95
CA SER A 145 -15.18 8.15 6.07
C SER A 145 -15.04 6.70 6.50
N GLY A 146 -13.88 6.35 7.02
CA GLY A 146 -13.61 4.99 7.45
C GLY A 146 -12.27 4.85 8.14
N ALA A 147 -11.93 3.59 8.45
CA ALA A 147 -10.70 3.23 9.12
C ALA A 147 -10.22 1.85 8.67
N GLY A 148 -8.95 1.59 8.96
CA GLY A 148 -8.36 0.28 8.71
C GLY A 148 -6.89 0.23 9.05
N THR A 149 -6.20 -0.73 8.47
CA THR A 149 -4.76 -0.91 8.66
C THR A 149 -4.05 -0.93 7.31
N LEU A 150 -2.87 -0.35 7.31
CA LEU A 150 -1.88 -0.51 6.26
C LEU A 150 -0.66 -1.21 6.83
N ASP A 151 -0.17 -2.20 6.12
CA ASP A 151 1.02 -2.97 6.44
C ASP A 151 2.10 -2.65 5.43
N THR A 152 3.37 -2.65 5.86
CA THR A 152 4.50 -2.60 4.94
C THR A 152 5.03 -4.00 4.68
N VAL A 153 5.31 -4.33 3.42
CA VAL A 153 6.08 -5.55 3.15
C VAL A 153 7.51 -5.32 3.61
N PRO A 154 8.04 -6.13 4.55
CA PRO A 154 9.44 -6.01 4.94
C PRO A 154 10.33 -6.20 3.71
N GLU A 155 11.36 -5.35 3.58
CA GLU A 155 12.38 -5.58 2.55
C GLU A 155 12.97 -6.99 2.74
N PRO A 156 13.01 -7.81 1.68
CA PRO A 156 13.55 -9.15 1.80
C PRO A 156 14.97 -9.09 2.37
N GLU A 157 15.22 -9.80 3.46
CA GLU A 157 16.58 -9.97 4.04
C GLU A 157 17.61 -10.43 2.99
N SER A 158 17.12 -10.97 1.88
CA SER A 158 17.91 -11.31 0.68
C SER A 158 18.70 -10.13 0.12
N LEU A 159 18.24 -8.87 0.25
CA LEU A 159 18.99 -7.69 -0.21
C LEU A 159 20.20 -7.42 0.68
N ILE A 160 20.04 -7.57 2.01
CA ILE A 160 21.16 -7.43 2.96
C ILE A 160 22.15 -8.59 2.76
N LEU A 161 21.64 -9.79 2.56
CA LEU A 161 22.45 -10.98 2.31
C LEU A 161 23.19 -10.88 0.96
N PHE A 162 22.53 -10.39 -0.07
CA PHE A 162 23.14 -10.16 -1.38
C PHE A 162 24.22 -9.07 -1.29
N GLY A 163 23.96 -7.95 -0.62
CA GLY A 163 24.91 -6.87 -0.41
C GLY A 163 26.14 -7.30 0.37
N THR A 164 25.97 -8.06 1.46
CA THR A 164 27.08 -8.57 2.27
C THR A 164 27.85 -9.69 1.55
N GLY A 165 27.16 -10.52 0.79
CA GLY A 165 27.79 -11.56 -0.07
C GLY A 165 28.67 -10.91 -1.15
N LEU A 166 28.18 -9.89 -1.84
CA LEU A 166 28.92 -9.17 -2.87
C LEU A 166 30.15 -8.43 -2.29
N ALA A 167 29.98 -7.76 -1.15
CA ALA A 167 31.07 -7.08 -0.46
C ALA A 167 32.17 -8.06 -0.03
N SER A 168 31.79 -9.24 0.47
CA SER A 168 32.73 -10.33 0.84
C SER A 168 33.51 -10.85 -0.37
N LEU A 169 32.86 -10.98 -1.51
CA LEU A 169 33.47 -11.46 -2.76
C LEU A 169 34.46 -10.43 -3.32
N LEU A 170 34.13 -9.14 -3.25
CA LEU A 170 35.01 -8.05 -3.66
C LEU A 170 36.25 -7.94 -2.75
N ALA A 171 36.07 -8.08 -1.44
CA ALA A 171 37.18 -8.10 -0.48
C ALA A 171 38.13 -9.30 -0.71
N TYR A 172 37.58 -10.47 -1.02
CA TYR A 172 38.36 -11.66 -1.36
C TYR A 172 39.19 -11.44 -2.63
N ARG A 173 38.58 -10.91 -3.70
CA ARG A 173 39.25 -10.64 -4.97
C ARG A 173 40.43 -9.64 -4.80
N LYS A 174 40.22 -8.58 -4.01
CA LYS A 174 41.28 -7.59 -3.74
C LYS A 174 42.46 -8.21 -3.01
N ARG A 175 42.24 -9.13 -2.07
CA ARG A 175 43.31 -9.86 -1.39
C ARG A 175 44.08 -10.78 -2.32
N ALA A 176 43.41 -11.53 -3.20
CA ALA A 176 44.04 -12.43 -4.15
C ALA A 176 45.03 -11.74 -5.11
N LEU A 177 44.72 -10.43 -5.44
CA LEU A 177 45.58 -9.61 -6.31
C LEU A 177 46.82 -9.02 -5.58
N LEU A 178 46.83 -8.98 -4.24
CA LEU A 178 47.93 -8.47 -3.43
C LEU A 178 48.99 -9.54 -3.12
N PHE A 179 48.73 -10.80 -3.45
CA PHE A 179 49.63 -11.93 -3.19
C PHE A 179 50.22 -12.56 -4.51
N GLN A 180 50.02 -11.87 -5.64
CA GLN A 180 50.74 -12.14 -6.88
C GLN A 180 51.88 -11.11 -7.06
#